data_66e448050a1829b70dabf4ffdf676845
#
_entry.id   66e448050a1829b70dabf4ffdf676845
#
_cell.length_a   1.000
_cell.length_b   1.000
_cell.length_c   1.000
_cell.angle_alpha   90.00
_cell.angle_beta   90.00
_cell.angle_gamma   90.00
#
_symmetry.space_group_name_H-M   'P 1'
#
loop_
_entity.id
_entity.type
_entity.pdbx_description
1 polymer ?
#
loop_
_entity_poly.entity_id
_entity_poly.type
_entity_poly.pdbx_seq_one_letter_code
_entity_poly.pdbx_strand_id
1 'polypeptide(L)'
;MKHWGLFLVVLVFTACHDDQPEQTYYITPEMSGIAAGCPGIQERIAISSNCDWGIENTPEWCSAQKVTAGGREYLAVEVMPNYDENPRQTFVTLSYDRTSIPVYVTQAGEHAPAPMQWYTFPTNWFSDITYEPSDGSGPRKYRITAFELAVSPSWRKQIFPGNLIDRHAPGRKLTDYADKYTFNPIILAASTYGIKELAKPSLEATNAWVKELVAKSPHQSSGFFCQSPIRYTSYRQLHLLGLGNAGLNLDELVSGESYSGKEMEKRTGMIYTYSHELIRIFVGEFPQNLITETVSDEERREMSYINGVAYGRTAWLLVESDDNFQETRNVVSKIMREESLNTKEQRIRENLAAYYIRFDDKGDVQTEKGGDELIGAFSRGIGTLSILPVNFTTNRF
;
A
#
# COMPACT_ATOMS: atom_id res chain seq x y z
N MET A 1 -21.47 -85.03 6.35
CA MET A 1 -21.63 -83.64 6.77
C MET A 1 -20.82 -82.76 5.84
N LYS A 2 -21.46 -82.04 4.92
CA LYS A 2 -20.83 -81.21 3.92
C LYS A 2 -20.86 -79.72 4.42
N HIS A 3 -19.72 -79.14 4.65
CA HIS A 3 -19.61 -77.70 4.94
C HIS A 3 -19.54 -76.93 3.65
N TRP A 4 -20.53 -76.11 3.37
CA TRP A 4 -20.49 -75.09 2.34
C TRP A 4 -19.89 -73.81 2.92
N GLY A 5 -18.70 -73.41 2.41
CA GLY A 5 -18.10 -72.13 2.69
C GLY A 5 -18.68 -71.08 1.74
N LEU A 6 -19.27 -70.06 2.31
CA LEU A 6 -19.81 -68.93 1.60
C LEU A 6 -18.67 -67.93 1.37
N PHE A 7 -18.22 -67.78 0.10
CA PHE A 7 -17.27 -66.73 -0.27
C PHE A 7 -18.02 -65.40 -0.47
N LEU A 8 -17.81 -64.45 0.44
CA LEU A 8 -18.31 -63.08 0.32
C LEU A 8 -17.31 -62.30 -0.55
N VAL A 9 -17.67 -61.99 -1.79
CA VAL A 9 -16.89 -61.09 -2.67
C VAL A 9 -17.29 -59.69 -2.31
N VAL A 10 -16.40 -58.94 -1.60
CA VAL A 10 -16.54 -57.52 -1.36
C VAL A 10 -15.99 -56.78 -2.60
N LEU A 11 -16.91 -56.30 -3.44
CA LEU A 11 -16.59 -55.32 -4.49
C LEU A 11 -16.29 -53.97 -3.86
N VAL A 12 -15.01 -53.63 -3.75
CA VAL A 12 -14.58 -52.29 -3.39
C VAL A 12 -14.70 -51.43 -4.67
N PHE A 13 -15.74 -50.63 -4.77
CA PHE A 13 -15.79 -49.54 -5.74
C PHE A 13 -14.84 -48.46 -5.25
N THR A 14 -13.66 -48.41 -5.81
CA THR A 14 -12.83 -47.21 -5.78
C THR A 14 -13.49 -46.20 -6.70
N ALA A 15 -14.30 -45.29 -6.12
CA ALA A 15 -14.70 -44.08 -6.79
C ALA A 15 -13.42 -43.23 -6.89
N CYS A 16 -12.81 -43.18 -8.08
CA CYS A 16 -11.90 -42.11 -8.43
C CYS A 16 -12.72 -40.83 -8.40
N HIS A 17 -12.65 -40.10 -7.28
CA HIS A 17 -12.97 -38.68 -7.30
C HIS A 17 -11.84 -38.04 -8.06
N ASP A 18 -12.12 -37.62 -9.29
CA ASP A 18 -11.30 -36.62 -9.97
C ASP A 18 -11.46 -35.31 -9.16
N ASP A 19 -10.59 -35.14 -8.19
CA ASP A 19 -10.39 -33.84 -7.52
C ASP A 19 -9.74 -32.90 -8.53
N GLN A 20 -10.50 -32.43 -9.52
CA GLN A 20 -10.16 -31.22 -10.24
C GLN A 20 -10.17 -30.11 -9.19
N PRO A 21 -9.09 -29.36 -9.01
CA PRO A 21 -9.10 -28.24 -8.06
C PRO A 21 -10.23 -27.32 -8.46
N GLU A 22 -11.17 -27.13 -7.54
CA GLU A 22 -12.32 -26.25 -7.71
C GLU A 22 -11.79 -24.88 -8.17
N GLN A 23 -12.14 -24.48 -9.40
CA GLN A 23 -11.67 -23.22 -9.96
C GLN A 23 -12.29 -22.07 -9.15
N THR A 24 -11.52 -21.47 -8.28
CA THR A 24 -11.96 -20.34 -7.48
C THR A 24 -12.09 -19.09 -8.37
N TYR A 25 -13.31 -18.63 -8.57
CA TYR A 25 -13.59 -17.39 -9.28
C TYR A 25 -13.42 -16.19 -8.35
N TYR A 26 -12.96 -15.08 -8.92
CA TYR A 26 -12.84 -13.83 -8.21
C TYR A 26 -13.25 -12.65 -9.09
N ILE A 27 -13.81 -11.63 -8.43
CA ILE A 27 -14.11 -10.31 -8.97
C ILE A 27 -13.60 -9.30 -7.95
N THR A 28 -12.68 -8.44 -8.33
CA THR A 28 -12.08 -7.45 -7.43
C THR A 28 -12.18 -6.07 -8.06
N PRO A 29 -13.14 -5.25 -7.63
CA PRO A 29 -13.21 -3.85 -8.05
C PRO A 29 -12.07 -3.05 -7.40
N GLU A 30 -11.55 -2.05 -8.12
CA GLU A 30 -10.58 -1.08 -7.61
C GLU A 30 -11.14 -0.32 -6.40
N MET A 31 -12.44 -0.07 -6.40
CA MET A 31 -13.18 0.62 -5.34
C MET A 31 -14.41 -0.19 -4.96
N SER A 32 -14.70 -0.25 -3.67
CA SER A 32 -15.93 -0.88 -3.15
C SER A 32 -17.14 0.06 -3.13
N GLY A 33 -16.95 1.33 -3.47
CA GLY A 33 -18.05 2.29 -3.49
C GLY A 33 -17.73 3.57 -4.24
N ILE A 34 -18.79 4.25 -4.63
CA ILE A 34 -18.78 5.55 -5.31
C ILE A 34 -19.50 6.55 -4.42
N ALA A 35 -18.91 7.72 -4.25
CA ALA A 35 -19.51 8.85 -3.57
C ALA A 35 -19.75 9.98 -4.57
N ALA A 36 -21.00 10.31 -4.80
CA ALA A 36 -21.42 11.35 -5.74
C ALA A 36 -21.94 12.59 -4.99
N GLY A 37 -21.60 13.77 -5.48
CA GLY A 37 -22.30 15.00 -5.09
C GLY A 37 -23.69 15.09 -5.71
N CYS A 38 -24.45 16.13 -5.33
CA CYS A 38 -25.76 16.44 -5.90
C CYS A 38 -25.78 16.43 -7.44
N PRO A 39 -24.78 17.00 -8.17
CA PRO A 39 -24.80 17.02 -9.63
C PRO A 39 -24.65 15.64 -10.30
N GLY A 40 -24.40 14.59 -9.51
CA GLY A 40 -24.08 13.26 -10.04
C GLY A 40 -22.61 13.12 -10.42
N ILE A 41 -22.26 11.99 -11.01
CA ILE A 41 -20.90 11.67 -11.44
C ILE A 41 -20.90 10.59 -12.51
N GLN A 42 -19.93 10.62 -13.40
CA GLN A 42 -19.56 9.48 -14.24
C GLN A 42 -18.23 8.92 -13.74
N GLU A 43 -18.22 7.65 -13.38
CA GLU A 43 -17.04 6.99 -12.81
C GLU A 43 -16.74 5.69 -13.53
N ARG A 44 -15.47 5.38 -13.64
CA ARG A 44 -14.97 4.14 -14.22
C ARG A 44 -14.11 3.41 -13.18
N ILE A 45 -14.55 2.23 -12.77
CA ILE A 45 -13.88 1.39 -11.76
C ILE A 45 -13.22 0.23 -12.49
N ALA A 46 -11.91 0.08 -12.36
CA ALA A 46 -11.20 -1.05 -12.92
C ALA A 46 -11.59 -2.34 -12.17
N ILE A 47 -11.86 -3.41 -12.92
CA ILE A 47 -12.22 -4.71 -12.38
C ILE A 47 -11.14 -5.72 -12.73
N SER A 48 -10.57 -6.37 -11.71
CA SER A 48 -9.74 -7.55 -11.89
C SER A 48 -10.58 -8.80 -11.66
N SER A 49 -10.68 -9.67 -12.64
CA SER A 49 -11.46 -10.90 -12.56
C SER A 49 -10.81 -12.03 -13.34
N ASN A 50 -11.16 -13.27 -13.00
CA ASN A 50 -10.84 -14.45 -13.78
C ASN A 50 -12.09 -15.14 -14.35
N CYS A 51 -13.21 -14.43 -14.39
CA CYS A 51 -14.50 -14.92 -14.86
C CYS A 51 -15.23 -13.83 -15.68
N ASP A 52 -16.21 -14.25 -16.46
CA ASP A 52 -17.06 -13.31 -17.22
C ASP A 52 -18.20 -12.81 -16.32
N TRP A 53 -17.90 -11.80 -15.52
CA TRP A 53 -18.85 -11.21 -14.57
C TRP A 53 -19.94 -10.39 -15.26
N GLY A 54 -21.10 -10.36 -14.64
CA GLY A 54 -22.26 -9.55 -15.03
C GLY A 54 -22.56 -8.45 -14.01
N ILE A 55 -23.57 -7.65 -14.31
CA ILE A 55 -24.06 -6.57 -13.44
C ILE A 55 -25.52 -6.84 -13.12
N GLU A 56 -25.85 -6.70 -11.84
CA GLU A 56 -27.21 -6.79 -11.32
C GLU A 56 -27.54 -5.56 -10.46
N ASN A 57 -28.84 -5.29 -10.31
CA ASN A 57 -29.36 -4.25 -9.41
C ASN A 57 -28.88 -2.82 -9.75
N THR A 58 -29.36 -2.26 -10.84
CA THR A 58 -29.16 -0.84 -11.14
C THR A 58 -30.49 -0.08 -10.98
N PRO A 59 -30.59 0.87 -10.05
CA PRO A 59 -31.76 1.72 -9.92
C PRO A 59 -31.84 2.75 -11.07
N GLU A 60 -33.00 3.35 -11.28
CA GLU A 60 -33.21 4.32 -12.38
C GLU A 60 -32.25 5.52 -12.35
N TRP A 61 -31.80 5.92 -11.17
CA TRP A 61 -30.90 7.08 -11.00
C TRP A 61 -29.41 6.74 -11.07
N CYS A 62 -29.07 5.45 -11.20
CA CYS A 62 -27.69 4.98 -11.26
C CYS A 62 -27.59 3.90 -12.35
N SER A 63 -27.08 4.25 -13.51
CA SER A 63 -26.82 3.26 -14.56
C SER A 63 -25.42 2.69 -14.41
N ALA A 64 -25.25 1.41 -14.77
CA ALA A 64 -23.97 0.74 -14.74
C ALA A 64 -23.82 -0.19 -15.94
N GLN A 65 -22.62 -0.25 -16.50
CA GLN A 65 -22.31 -1.11 -17.63
C GLN A 65 -20.88 -1.64 -17.57
N LYS A 66 -20.70 -2.84 -18.09
CA LYS A 66 -19.38 -3.44 -18.30
C LYS A 66 -18.76 -2.84 -19.55
N VAL A 67 -17.55 -2.29 -19.43
CA VAL A 67 -16.81 -1.69 -20.53
C VAL A 67 -15.44 -2.34 -20.61
N THR A 68 -14.99 -2.67 -21.83
CA THR A 68 -13.64 -3.14 -22.08
C THR A 68 -12.86 -2.09 -22.85
N ALA A 69 -11.71 -1.70 -22.32
CA ALA A 69 -10.81 -0.74 -22.95
C ALA A 69 -9.36 -1.17 -22.70
N GLY A 70 -8.53 -1.16 -23.75
CA GLY A 70 -7.12 -1.56 -23.63
C GLY A 70 -6.90 -3.00 -23.10
N GLY A 71 -7.84 -3.90 -23.36
CA GLY A 71 -7.79 -5.27 -22.85
C GLY A 71 -8.17 -5.45 -21.38
N ARG A 72 -8.71 -4.40 -20.74
CA ARG A 72 -9.17 -4.39 -19.35
C ARG A 72 -10.67 -4.22 -19.26
N GLU A 73 -11.21 -4.71 -18.16
CA GLU A 73 -12.61 -4.59 -17.83
C GLU A 73 -12.85 -3.50 -16.79
N TYR A 74 -13.89 -2.74 -17.02
CA TYR A 74 -14.33 -1.66 -16.13
C TYR A 74 -15.81 -1.78 -15.85
N LEU A 75 -16.20 -1.40 -14.65
CA LEU A 75 -17.55 -1.01 -14.32
C LEU A 75 -17.66 0.50 -14.57
N ALA A 76 -18.37 0.89 -15.62
CA ALA A 76 -18.71 2.29 -15.86
C ALA A 76 -20.04 2.59 -15.18
N VAL A 77 -20.05 3.55 -14.28
CA VAL A 77 -21.23 3.96 -13.50
C VAL A 77 -21.54 5.41 -13.80
N GLU A 78 -22.79 5.69 -14.09
CA GLU A 78 -23.33 7.04 -14.23
C GLU A 78 -24.39 7.27 -13.16
N VAL A 79 -24.16 8.27 -12.32
CA VAL A 79 -25.08 8.69 -11.26
C VAL A 79 -25.75 9.99 -11.69
N MET A 80 -27.07 9.97 -11.83
CA MET A 80 -27.86 11.14 -12.23
C MET A 80 -27.92 12.19 -11.08
N PRO A 81 -28.16 13.47 -11.38
CA PRO A 81 -28.32 14.49 -10.37
C PRO A 81 -29.39 14.15 -9.32
N ASN A 82 -29.14 14.54 -8.08
CA ASN A 82 -30.06 14.42 -6.96
C ASN A 82 -30.43 15.81 -6.42
N TYR A 83 -31.54 16.35 -6.88
CA TYR A 83 -32.04 17.65 -6.45
C TYR A 83 -32.90 17.58 -5.20
N ASP A 84 -33.05 16.39 -4.59
CA ASP A 84 -33.73 16.25 -3.30
C ASP A 84 -32.81 16.67 -2.16
N GLU A 85 -33.38 17.18 -1.07
CA GLU A 85 -32.61 17.53 0.13
C GLU A 85 -31.96 16.31 0.79
N ASN A 86 -32.55 15.13 0.60
CA ASN A 86 -32.10 13.90 1.24
C ASN A 86 -31.02 13.18 0.39
N PRO A 87 -29.97 12.66 1.02
CA PRO A 87 -29.03 11.79 0.37
C PRO A 87 -29.69 10.46 0.00
N ARG A 88 -29.19 9.81 -1.05
CA ARG A 88 -29.64 8.49 -1.48
C ARG A 88 -28.49 7.53 -1.62
N GLN A 89 -28.79 6.24 -1.48
CA GLN A 89 -27.78 5.18 -1.59
C GLN A 89 -28.36 3.96 -2.29
N THR A 90 -27.47 3.24 -2.96
CA THR A 90 -27.74 1.96 -3.59
C THR A 90 -26.46 1.13 -3.66
N PHE A 91 -26.52 0.00 -4.29
CA PHE A 91 -25.35 -0.77 -4.69
C PHE A 91 -25.57 -1.37 -6.08
N VAL A 92 -24.48 -1.51 -6.81
CA VAL A 92 -24.40 -2.27 -8.05
C VAL A 92 -23.75 -3.60 -7.73
N THR A 93 -24.34 -4.69 -8.11
CA THR A 93 -23.79 -6.01 -7.83
C THR A 93 -23.03 -6.53 -9.04
N LEU A 94 -21.75 -6.87 -8.85
CA LEU A 94 -20.98 -7.62 -9.81
C LEU A 94 -21.13 -9.10 -9.49
N SER A 95 -21.59 -9.91 -10.42
CA SER A 95 -21.90 -11.31 -10.17
C SER A 95 -21.31 -12.25 -11.21
N TYR A 96 -20.93 -13.44 -10.76
CA TYR A 96 -20.61 -14.59 -11.58
C TYR A 96 -20.82 -15.88 -10.76
N ASP A 97 -21.61 -16.80 -11.26
CA ASP A 97 -22.00 -18.02 -10.59
C ASP A 97 -22.51 -17.71 -9.16
N ARG A 98 -21.80 -18.18 -8.12
CA ARG A 98 -22.13 -17.93 -6.71
C ARG A 98 -21.38 -16.73 -6.12
N THR A 99 -20.53 -16.09 -6.88
CA THR A 99 -19.76 -14.92 -6.43
C THR A 99 -20.57 -13.66 -6.68
N SER A 100 -20.77 -12.85 -5.66
CA SER A 100 -21.51 -11.60 -5.71
C SER A 100 -20.78 -10.52 -4.92
N ILE A 101 -20.39 -9.44 -5.57
CA ILE A 101 -19.61 -8.34 -4.99
C ILE A 101 -20.39 -7.04 -5.13
N PRO A 102 -20.84 -6.42 -4.04
CA PRO A 102 -21.51 -5.13 -4.09
C PRO A 102 -20.50 -3.99 -4.28
N VAL A 103 -20.82 -3.04 -5.15
CA VAL A 103 -20.19 -1.74 -5.26
C VAL A 103 -21.21 -0.71 -4.80
N TYR A 104 -20.96 -0.08 -3.65
CA TYR A 104 -21.90 0.87 -3.05
C TYR A 104 -21.88 2.19 -3.79
N VAL A 105 -23.06 2.78 -3.98
CA VAL A 105 -23.21 4.12 -4.55
C VAL A 105 -23.99 4.98 -3.57
N THR A 106 -23.33 6.03 -3.08
CA THR A 106 -23.95 7.02 -2.19
C THR A 106 -23.94 8.37 -2.90
N GLN A 107 -25.02 9.13 -2.77
CA GLN A 107 -25.13 10.46 -3.36
C GLN A 107 -25.69 11.46 -2.36
N ALA A 108 -25.06 12.63 -2.31
CA ALA A 108 -25.51 13.75 -1.49
C ALA A 108 -26.86 14.32 -1.97
N GLY A 109 -27.64 14.88 -1.06
CA GLY A 109 -28.75 15.79 -1.39
C GLY A 109 -28.23 17.17 -1.79
N GLU A 110 -29.15 18.06 -2.20
CA GLU A 110 -28.82 19.36 -2.83
C GLU A 110 -27.89 20.25 -1.99
N HIS A 111 -27.98 20.20 -0.67
CA HIS A 111 -27.20 21.05 0.24
C HIS A 111 -26.24 20.27 1.14
N ALA A 112 -26.10 18.98 0.92
CA ALA A 112 -25.25 18.13 1.74
C ALA A 112 -23.83 17.97 1.15
N PRO A 113 -22.78 17.87 1.98
CA PRO A 113 -21.46 17.54 1.48
C PRO A 113 -21.45 16.17 0.81
N ALA A 114 -20.61 16.00 -0.20
CA ALA A 114 -20.46 14.71 -0.88
C ALA A 114 -20.09 13.61 0.14
N PRO A 115 -20.73 12.45 0.08
CA PRO A 115 -20.44 11.35 0.97
C PRO A 115 -19.04 10.76 0.73
N MET A 116 -18.57 10.02 1.70
CA MET A 116 -17.25 9.40 1.68
C MET A 116 -17.18 8.28 0.63
N GLN A 117 -16.08 8.23 -0.09
CA GLN A 117 -15.81 7.18 -1.07
C GLN A 117 -14.95 6.06 -0.46
N TRP A 118 -15.31 4.81 -0.70
CA TRP A 118 -14.64 3.64 -0.14
C TRP A 118 -13.76 2.95 -1.19
N TYR A 119 -12.57 2.54 -0.75
CA TYR A 119 -11.65 1.73 -1.52
C TYR A 119 -11.46 0.36 -0.87
N THR A 120 -11.28 -0.67 -1.68
CA THR A 120 -10.89 -1.99 -1.18
C THR A 120 -9.41 -2.00 -0.83
N PHE A 121 -9.11 -1.68 0.43
CA PHE A 121 -7.75 -1.81 0.96
C PHE A 121 -7.62 -2.99 1.89
N PRO A 122 -6.39 -3.54 2.03
CA PRO A 122 -6.06 -4.30 3.20
C PRO A 122 -6.15 -3.35 4.40
N THR A 123 -7.21 -3.50 5.18
CA THR A 123 -7.59 -2.61 6.29
C THR A 123 -6.58 -2.54 7.44
N ASN A 124 -5.56 -3.38 7.42
CA ASN A 124 -4.56 -3.48 8.48
C ASN A 124 -3.49 -2.38 8.44
N TRP A 125 -3.42 -1.59 7.38
CA TRP A 125 -2.37 -0.60 7.19
C TRP A 125 -2.78 0.82 7.58
N PHE A 126 -4.10 1.07 7.62
CA PHE A 126 -4.63 2.40 7.89
C PHE A 126 -5.76 2.30 8.91
N SER A 127 -5.76 3.21 9.87
CA SER A 127 -6.83 3.28 10.87
C SER A 127 -8.08 3.97 10.32
N ASP A 128 -7.91 4.87 9.37
CA ASP A 128 -8.99 5.61 8.76
C ASP A 128 -8.57 6.21 7.41
N ILE A 129 -9.49 6.24 6.46
CA ILE A 129 -9.31 6.87 5.16
C ILE A 129 -10.51 7.77 4.91
N THR A 130 -10.26 9.07 4.80
CA THR A 130 -11.29 10.05 4.45
C THR A 130 -10.99 10.67 3.10
N TYR A 131 -12.05 10.92 2.35
CA TYR A 131 -12.00 11.57 1.05
C TYR A 131 -12.41 13.04 1.18
N GLU A 132 -11.63 13.94 0.62
CA GLU A 132 -12.04 15.32 0.50
C GLU A 132 -12.89 15.46 -0.77
N PRO A 133 -14.16 15.89 -0.65
CA PRO A 133 -15.03 16.07 -1.79
C PRO A 133 -14.39 17.02 -2.81
N SER A 134 -14.38 16.63 -4.08
CA SER A 134 -14.04 17.52 -5.18
C SER A 134 -15.26 17.67 -6.08
N ASP A 135 -15.31 18.75 -6.80
CA ASP A 135 -16.35 19.01 -7.82
C ASP A 135 -16.26 18.07 -9.04
N GLY A 136 -15.43 17.04 -8.95
CA GLY A 136 -15.22 16.04 -10.01
C GLY A 136 -14.23 16.48 -11.10
N SER A 137 -13.75 17.73 -11.08
CA SER A 137 -12.89 18.30 -12.11
C SER A 137 -11.39 18.29 -11.75
N GLY A 138 -11.02 17.92 -10.52
CA GLY A 138 -9.65 17.99 -10.02
C GLY A 138 -9.09 16.67 -9.50
N PRO A 139 -7.83 16.66 -9.09
CA PRO A 139 -7.22 15.50 -8.46
C PRO A 139 -7.94 15.14 -7.17
N ARG A 140 -8.22 13.87 -6.97
CA ARG A 140 -8.85 13.36 -5.76
C ARG A 140 -7.89 13.44 -4.58
N LYS A 141 -8.37 13.90 -3.44
CA LYS A 141 -7.60 14.01 -2.21
C LYS A 141 -8.11 13.02 -1.18
N TYR A 142 -7.19 12.32 -0.58
CA TYR A 142 -7.46 11.37 0.51
C TYR A 142 -6.69 11.79 1.75
N ARG A 143 -7.33 11.68 2.89
CA ARG A 143 -6.65 11.77 4.18
C ARG A 143 -6.60 10.38 4.79
N ILE A 144 -5.42 9.93 5.09
CA ILE A 144 -5.16 8.62 5.68
C ILE A 144 -4.59 8.85 7.07
N THR A 145 -5.21 8.25 8.08
CA THR A 145 -4.69 8.24 9.45
C THR A 145 -3.88 6.95 9.65
N ALA A 146 -2.65 7.08 10.06
CA ALA A 146 -1.76 5.98 10.37
C ALA A 146 -1.16 6.15 11.76
N PHE A 147 -0.85 5.04 12.45
CA PHE A 147 -0.17 5.07 13.74
C PHE A 147 1.29 5.51 13.61
N GLU A 148 1.91 5.20 12.50
CA GLU A 148 3.26 5.62 12.14
C GLU A 148 3.25 6.26 10.76
N LEU A 149 4.04 7.30 10.61
CA LEU A 149 4.17 8.01 9.35
C LEU A 149 5.36 7.44 8.57
N ALA A 150 5.15 7.10 7.30
CA ALA A 150 6.23 6.70 6.41
C ALA A 150 7.13 7.89 6.07
N VAL A 151 8.43 7.64 6.01
CA VAL A 151 9.41 8.68 5.67
C VAL A 151 9.48 8.87 4.17
N SER A 152 8.98 10.01 3.69
CA SER A 152 9.19 10.44 2.31
C SER A 152 10.66 10.84 2.07
N PRO A 153 11.24 10.55 0.91
CA PRO A 153 12.58 11.04 0.55
C PRO A 153 12.74 12.54 0.72
N SER A 154 11.73 13.32 0.35
CA SER A 154 11.73 14.79 0.50
C SER A 154 11.78 15.27 1.95
N TRP A 155 11.35 14.44 2.92
CA TRP A 155 11.33 14.79 4.35
C TRP A 155 12.51 14.20 5.12
N ARG A 156 13.24 13.27 4.55
CA ARG A 156 14.23 12.45 5.25
C ARG A 156 15.25 13.27 6.04
N LYS A 157 15.66 14.42 5.51
CA LYS A 157 16.60 15.32 6.19
C LYS A 157 16.04 15.96 7.46
N GLN A 158 14.72 15.97 7.59
CA GLN A 158 14.00 16.56 8.72
C GLN A 158 13.57 15.51 9.74
N ILE A 159 13.72 14.19 9.41
CA ILE A 159 13.26 13.10 10.25
C ILE A 159 14.38 12.61 11.16
N PHE A 160 14.43 13.18 12.36
CA PHE A 160 15.28 12.75 13.46
C PHE A 160 14.60 12.99 14.81
N PRO A 161 14.84 12.16 15.85
CA PRO A 161 14.21 12.33 17.16
C PRO A 161 14.53 13.70 17.77
N GLY A 162 13.51 14.34 18.31
CA GLY A 162 13.60 15.68 18.90
C GLY A 162 13.45 16.83 17.91
N ASN A 163 13.31 16.59 16.63
CA ASN A 163 13.01 17.67 15.69
C ASN A 163 11.57 18.19 15.88
N LEU A 164 11.41 19.50 15.82
CA LEU A 164 10.09 20.16 15.85
C LEU A 164 9.59 20.34 14.42
N ILE A 165 8.34 19.95 14.21
CA ILE A 165 7.67 20.04 12.92
C ILE A 165 6.30 20.69 13.08
N ASP A 166 5.80 21.27 12.00
CA ASP A 166 4.43 21.75 11.91
C ASP A 166 3.46 20.55 12.04
N ARG A 167 2.54 20.66 13.01
CA ARG A 167 1.54 19.63 13.26
C ARG A 167 0.58 19.43 12.10
N HIS A 168 0.32 20.48 11.36
CA HIS A 168 -0.60 20.50 10.23
C HIS A 168 0.12 20.40 8.89
N ALA A 169 1.41 19.97 8.89
CA ALA A 169 2.18 19.86 7.67
C ALA A 169 1.44 19.03 6.61
N PRO A 170 0.69 19.66 5.70
CA PRO A 170 -0.05 18.96 4.70
C PRO A 170 0.81 18.76 3.47
N GLY A 171 0.91 17.56 2.99
CA GLY A 171 1.35 17.30 1.65
C GLY A 171 2.87 17.16 1.48
N ARG A 172 3.41 17.72 0.40
CA ARG A 172 4.75 17.42 -0.11
C ARG A 172 5.92 18.02 0.67
N LYS A 173 5.68 19.01 1.52
CA LYS A 173 6.72 19.67 2.32
C LYS A 173 6.41 19.49 3.79
N LEU A 174 7.36 18.97 4.53
CA LEU A 174 7.35 19.01 5.97
C LEU A 174 8.00 20.33 6.40
N THR A 175 7.24 21.18 7.07
CA THR A 175 7.78 22.38 7.68
C THR A 175 8.40 21.99 9.00
N ASP A 176 9.67 22.32 9.20
CA ASP A 176 10.37 22.13 10.47
C ASP A 176 10.82 23.47 11.06
N TYR A 177 11.22 23.39 12.29
CA TYR A 177 11.66 24.56 13.07
C TYR A 177 13.11 24.47 13.52
N ALA A 178 13.91 23.59 12.88
CA ALA A 178 15.30 23.35 13.27
C ALA A 178 16.19 24.59 13.25
N ASP A 179 15.89 25.53 12.33
CA ASP A 179 16.62 26.80 12.19
C ASP A 179 15.93 27.97 12.92
N LYS A 180 14.70 27.78 13.43
CA LYS A 180 13.94 28.82 14.10
C LYS A 180 14.25 28.92 15.59
N TYR A 181 14.51 27.77 16.24
CA TYR A 181 14.68 27.68 17.69
C TYR A 181 16.03 27.08 18.07
N THR A 182 16.47 27.40 19.28
CA THR A 182 17.65 26.81 19.90
C THR A 182 17.26 25.59 20.71
N PHE A 183 17.72 24.42 20.30
CA PHE A 183 17.39 23.17 20.95
C PHE A 183 18.23 22.89 22.18
N ASN A 184 17.62 22.41 23.24
CA ASN A 184 18.28 21.89 24.42
C ASN A 184 18.87 20.48 24.17
N PRO A 185 19.83 20.06 25.02
CA PRO A 185 20.28 18.67 25.03
C PRO A 185 19.11 17.69 25.24
N ILE A 186 19.17 16.55 24.56
CA ILE A 186 18.18 15.47 24.70
C ILE A 186 18.85 14.14 24.99
N ILE A 187 18.12 13.26 25.66
CA ILE A 187 18.53 11.88 25.87
C ILE A 187 17.75 11.01 24.89
N LEU A 188 18.47 10.30 24.05
CA LEU A 188 17.92 9.31 23.13
C LEU A 188 18.06 7.91 23.71
N ALA A 189 17.07 7.07 23.47
CA ALA A 189 17.11 5.65 23.77
C ALA A 189 16.94 4.83 22.48
N ALA A 190 17.57 3.67 22.45
CA ALA A 190 17.47 2.74 21.31
C ALA A 190 16.77 1.45 21.72
N SER A 191 16.01 0.86 20.83
CA SER A 191 15.36 -0.45 21.03
C SER A 191 16.34 -1.59 21.33
N THR A 192 17.64 -1.39 21.08
CA THR A 192 18.75 -2.31 21.37
C THR A 192 19.44 -2.01 22.72
N TYR A 193 18.74 -1.35 23.64
CA TYR A 193 19.24 -0.99 24.99
C TYR A 193 20.40 0.04 25.02
N GLY A 194 20.53 0.85 23.97
CA GLY A 194 21.46 1.98 23.95
C GLY A 194 20.83 3.26 24.49
N ILE A 195 21.62 4.07 25.17
CA ILE A 195 21.25 5.43 25.59
C ILE A 195 22.35 6.37 25.11
N LYS A 196 21.99 7.53 24.59
CA LYS A 196 22.94 8.56 24.15
C LYS A 196 22.37 9.94 24.43
N GLU A 197 23.16 10.77 25.08
CA GLU A 197 22.91 12.19 25.21
C GLU A 197 23.43 12.92 23.97
N LEU A 198 22.59 13.77 23.41
CA LEU A 198 22.96 14.70 22.33
C LEU A 198 22.87 16.12 22.86
N ALA A 199 23.93 16.90 22.72
CA ALA A 199 23.95 18.32 23.08
C ALA A 199 22.95 19.14 22.26
N LYS A 200 22.65 18.68 21.03
CA LYS A 200 21.62 19.22 20.16
C LYS A 200 21.04 18.07 19.31
N PRO A 201 19.70 17.96 19.20
CA PRO A 201 19.06 17.04 18.23
C PRO A 201 19.56 17.34 16.82
N SER A 202 20.00 16.32 16.11
CA SER A 202 20.39 16.46 14.70
C SER A 202 20.31 15.13 13.96
N LEU A 203 20.05 15.18 12.68
CA LEU A 203 20.05 14.01 11.80
C LEU A 203 21.42 13.35 11.76
N GLU A 204 22.48 14.14 11.65
CA GLU A 204 23.86 13.66 11.56
C GLU A 204 24.27 12.86 12.79
N ALA A 205 24.04 13.44 14.00
CA ALA A 205 24.39 12.77 15.25
C ALA A 205 23.58 11.50 15.48
N THR A 206 22.28 11.52 15.12
CA THR A 206 21.43 10.34 15.23
C THR A 206 21.86 9.25 14.24
N ASN A 207 22.12 9.59 12.98
CA ASN A 207 22.58 8.63 11.97
C ASN A 207 23.94 8.03 12.32
N ALA A 208 24.86 8.82 12.85
CA ALA A 208 26.15 8.31 13.34
C ALA A 208 25.95 7.27 14.45
N TRP A 209 25.07 7.55 15.38
CA TRP A 209 24.78 6.61 16.46
C TRP A 209 24.07 5.34 15.96
N VAL A 210 23.12 5.44 15.05
CA VAL A 210 22.48 4.28 14.42
C VAL A 210 23.51 3.37 13.75
N LYS A 211 24.47 3.94 13.00
CA LYS A 211 25.56 3.17 12.39
C LYS A 211 26.40 2.41 13.42
N GLU A 212 26.74 3.06 14.54
CA GLU A 212 27.47 2.41 15.65
C GLU A 212 26.67 1.24 16.24
N LEU A 213 25.37 1.43 16.48
CA LEU A 213 24.50 0.41 17.07
C LEU A 213 24.31 -0.78 16.15
N VAL A 214 24.08 -0.54 14.86
CA VAL A 214 23.93 -1.61 13.87
C VAL A 214 25.23 -2.39 13.70
N ALA A 215 26.39 -1.73 13.71
CA ALA A 215 27.68 -2.40 13.63
C ALA A 215 27.96 -3.31 14.83
N LYS A 216 27.43 -2.99 16.02
CA LYS A 216 27.53 -3.79 17.23
C LYS A 216 26.54 -4.97 17.28
N SER A 217 25.53 -4.97 16.45
CA SER A 217 24.48 -6.00 16.41
C SER A 217 24.38 -6.64 15.02
N PRO A 218 25.44 -7.31 14.54
CA PRO A 218 25.50 -7.80 13.15
C PRO A 218 24.51 -8.94 12.85
N HIS A 219 23.85 -9.52 13.85
CA HIS A 219 23.05 -10.74 13.71
C HIS A 219 21.57 -10.51 13.38
N GLN A 220 21.16 -9.30 13.08
CA GLN A 220 19.77 -8.99 12.66
C GLN A 220 19.51 -9.23 11.17
N SER A 221 20.41 -9.85 10.45
CA SER A 221 20.16 -10.35 9.10
C SER A 221 19.48 -11.73 9.16
N SER A 222 18.32 -11.80 9.73
CA SER A 222 17.45 -12.94 9.47
C SER A 222 17.07 -12.94 7.99
N GLY A 223 16.93 -14.12 7.40
CA GLY A 223 16.72 -14.33 5.98
C GLY A 223 15.59 -13.48 5.35
N PHE A 224 15.45 -13.62 4.06
CA PHE A 224 14.43 -12.94 3.28
C PHE A 224 13.04 -13.13 3.89
N PHE A 225 12.45 -12.06 4.35
CA PHE A 225 11.05 -12.00 4.74
C PHE A 225 10.36 -10.90 3.94
N CYS A 226 9.37 -11.28 3.13
CA CYS A 226 8.54 -10.36 2.40
C CYS A 226 7.07 -10.60 2.77
N GLN A 227 6.32 -9.54 2.91
CA GLN A 227 4.88 -9.66 3.12
C GLN A 227 4.21 -10.35 1.92
N SER A 228 3.11 -11.05 2.17
CA SER A 228 2.31 -11.60 1.07
C SER A 228 1.94 -10.48 0.10
N PRO A 229 2.01 -10.74 -1.21
CA PRO A 229 1.76 -9.70 -2.18
C PRO A 229 0.33 -9.20 -2.10
N ILE A 230 0.18 -7.90 -2.27
CA ILE A 230 -1.11 -7.24 -2.37
C ILE A 230 -1.42 -7.08 -3.85
N ARG A 231 -2.65 -7.44 -4.25
CA ARG A 231 -3.11 -7.20 -5.62
C ARG A 231 -3.39 -5.72 -5.81
N TYR A 232 -3.06 -5.21 -6.99
CA TYR A 232 -3.57 -3.94 -7.48
C TYR A 232 -4.12 -4.12 -8.90
N THR A 233 -5.11 -3.31 -9.25
CA THR A 233 -5.78 -3.32 -10.56
C THR A 233 -5.65 -1.99 -11.28
N SER A 234 -5.08 -0.99 -10.62
CA SER A 234 -4.72 0.29 -11.19
C SER A 234 -3.56 0.91 -10.42
N TYR A 235 -2.81 1.81 -11.07
CA TYR A 235 -1.73 2.55 -10.41
C TYR A 235 -2.23 3.52 -9.34
N ARG A 236 -3.50 3.93 -9.39
CA ARG A 236 -4.12 4.73 -8.33
C ARG A 236 -4.07 4.02 -6.97
N GLN A 237 -4.24 2.71 -6.96
CA GLN A 237 -4.12 1.92 -5.72
C GLN A 237 -2.72 1.95 -5.12
N LEU A 238 -1.68 2.07 -5.92
CA LEU A 238 -0.30 2.17 -5.43
C LEU A 238 -0.07 3.47 -4.62
N HIS A 239 -0.70 4.57 -4.99
CA HIS A 239 -0.67 5.79 -4.19
C HIS A 239 -1.20 5.55 -2.77
N LEU A 240 -2.26 4.78 -2.68
CA LEU A 240 -2.95 4.50 -1.43
C LEU A 240 -2.21 3.44 -0.58
N LEU A 241 -1.37 2.63 -1.20
CA LEU A 241 -0.47 1.70 -0.50
C LEU A 241 0.80 2.40 0.05
N GLY A 242 0.81 3.73 0.08
CA GLY A 242 1.88 4.53 0.66
C GLY A 242 3.05 4.84 -0.27
N LEU A 243 3.07 4.29 -1.50
CA LEU A 243 4.15 4.55 -2.44
C LEU A 243 4.18 6.02 -2.87
N GLY A 244 3.04 6.67 -3.06
CA GLY A 244 2.98 8.11 -3.32
C GLY A 244 3.51 8.95 -2.15
N ASN A 245 3.22 8.55 -0.91
CA ASN A 245 3.72 9.21 0.30
C ASN A 245 5.20 8.95 0.54
N ALA A 246 5.76 7.86 0.02
CA ALA A 246 7.18 7.62 0.01
C ALA A 246 7.95 8.57 -0.93
N GLY A 247 7.24 9.51 -1.56
CA GLY A 247 7.83 10.47 -2.51
C GLY A 247 8.14 9.86 -3.87
N LEU A 248 7.59 8.67 -4.13
CA LEU A 248 7.68 8.03 -5.44
C LEU A 248 6.76 8.77 -6.41
N ASN A 249 7.34 9.25 -7.50
CA ASN A 249 6.56 9.69 -8.64
C ASN A 249 6.11 8.43 -9.40
N LEU A 250 4.93 7.91 -9.07
CA LEU A 250 4.40 6.71 -9.69
C LEU A 250 4.21 6.87 -11.19
N ASP A 251 3.99 8.08 -11.65
CA ASP A 251 3.81 8.40 -13.05
C ASP A 251 5.10 8.21 -13.84
N GLU A 252 6.19 8.73 -13.32
CA GLU A 252 7.52 8.57 -13.88
C GLU A 252 8.03 7.13 -13.75
N LEU A 253 7.68 6.50 -12.62
CA LEU A 253 8.11 5.16 -12.26
C LEU A 253 7.58 4.09 -13.21
N VAL A 254 6.33 4.22 -13.63
CA VAL A 254 5.63 3.15 -14.32
C VAL A 254 5.49 3.41 -15.82
N SER A 255 5.49 4.65 -16.26
CA SER A 255 5.18 4.95 -17.66
C SER A 255 6.08 5.97 -18.34
N GLY A 256 6.85 6.73 -17.59
CA GLY A 256 7.61 7.87 -18.17
C GLY A 256 6.73 9.00 -18.73
N GLU A 257 5.42 8.96 -18.48
CA GLU A 257 4.46 9.96 -18.88
C GLU A 257 3.48 10.30 -17.76
N SER A 258 2.85 11.47 -17.83
CA SER A 258 1.92 11.97 -16.82
C SER A 258 0.74 11.02 -16.54
N TYR A 259 0.40 10.84 -15.27
CA TYR A 259 -0.56 9.89 -14.70
C TYR A 259 -2.02 10.00 -15.22
N SER A 260 -2.38 11.05 -15.89
CA SER A 260 -3.74 11.25 -16.35
C SER A 260 -4.14 10.18 -17.37
N GLY A 261 -4.51 9.01 -16.89
CA GLY A 261 -5.19 7.99 -17.65
C GLY A 261 -4.36 6.81 -18.14
N LYS A 262 -3.10 6.63 -17.69
CA LYS A 262 -2.36 5.42 -18.05
C LYS A 262 -2.80 4.21 -17.26
N GLU A 263 -3.05 3.17 -17.98
CA GLU A 263 -3.39 1.85 -17.51
C GLU A 263 -2.12 1.08 -17.22
N MET A 264 -2.20 0.08 -16.36
CA MET A 264 -1.13 -0.88 -16.12
C MET A 264 -0.71 -1.53 -17.45
N GLU A 265 0.52 -2.00 -17.55
CA GLU A 265 0.98 -2.69 -18.76
C GLU A 265 0.30 -4.05 -18.96
N LYS A 266 -0.06 -4.71 -17.85
CA LYS A 266 -0.66 -6.04 -17.84
C LYS A 266 -1.98 -6.05 -17.06
N ARG A 267 -2.73 -7.14 -17.21
CA ARG A 267 -4.08 -7.30 -16.63
C ARG A 267 -4.09 -7.42 -15.10
N THR A 268 -3.06 -8.02 -14.52
CA THR A 268 -2.96 -8.30 -13.09
C THR A 268 -1.68 -7.68 -12.54
N GLY A 269 -1.80 -6.93 -11.49
CA GLY A 269 -0.67 -6.38 -10.75
C GLY A 269 -0.58 -6.93 -9.33
N MET A 270 0.63 -7.07 -8.83
CA MET A 270 0.92 -7.40 -7.44
C MET A 270 2.13 -6.65 -6.93
N ILE A 271 2.05 -6.20 -5.69
CA ILE A 271 3.13 -5.52 -5.00
C ILE A 271 3.62 -6.37 -3.85
N TYR A 272 4.91 -6.63 -3.84
CA TYR A 272 5.65 -7.21 -2.73
C TYR A 272 6.34 -6.08 -1.98
N THR A 273 6.14 -6.01 -0.67
CA THR A 273 6.79 -5.03 0.19
C THR A 273 7.77 -5.73 1.09
N TYR A 274 9.03 -5.35 1.01
CA TYR A 274 10.01 -5.64 2.04
C TYR A 274 10.17 -4.42 2.93
N SER A 275 9.94 -4.60 4.20
CA SER A 275 10.21 -3.59 5.22
C SER A 275 10.70 -4.29 6.46
N HIS A 276 11.91 -3.96 6.88
CA HIS A 276 12.54 -4.53 8.06
C HIS A 276 13.11 -3.42 8.92
N GLU A 277 12.44 -3.18 10.03
CA GLU A 277 12.97 -2.32 11.09
C GLU A 277 14.14 -3.02 11.78
N LEU A 278 15.28 -2.39 11.80
CA LEU A 278 16.49 -2.90 12.46
C LEU A 278 16.63 -2.31 13.86
N ILE A 279 16.33 -1.04 14.00
CA ILE A 279 16.48 -0.31 15.25
C ILE A 279 15.52 0.87 15.28
N ARG A 280 14.98 1.14 16.46
CA ARG A 280 14.18 2.33 16.72
C ARG A 280 14.91 3.22 17.70
N ILE A 281 15.03 4.49 17.36
CA ILE A 281 15.55 5.54 18.22
C ILE A 281 14.38 6.42 18.64
N PHE A 282 14.28 6.70 19.91
CA PHE A 282 13.23 7.55 20.46
C PHE A 282 13.78 8.49 21.54
N VAL A 283 13.06 9.55 21.81
CA VAL A 283 13.36 10.45 22.92
C VAL A 283 13.14 9.69 24.23
N GLY A 284 14.20 9.44 24.98
CA GLY A 284 14.18 8.59 26.17
C GLY A 284 13.52 9.23 27.38
N GLU A 285 13.68 10.54 27.55
CA GLU A 285 12.95 11.31 28.54
C GLU A 285 12.06 12.32 27.84
N PHE A 286 10.88 12.53 28.41
CA PHE A 286 9.94 13.54 27.90
C PHE A 286 10.55 14.92 28.14
N PRO A 287 11.00 15.64 27.12
CA PRO A 287 11.65 16.92 27.33
C PRO A 287 10.65 17.95 27.80
N GLN A 288 10.78 18.39 29.04
CA GLN A 288 9.98 19.50 29.55
C GLN A 288 10.24 20.79 28.78
N ASN A 289 11.48 20.97 28.30
CA ASN A 289 11.91 22.09 27.48
C ASN A 289 12.79 21.60 26.36
N LEU A 290 12.20 21.29 25.21
CA LEU A 290 12.95 20.87 24.01
C LEU A 290 13.74 22.03 23.39
N ILE A 291 13.27 23.27 23.61
CA ILE A 291 13.90 24.50 23.11
C ILE A 291 14.15 25.49 24.26
N THR A 292 15.09 26.41 24.06
CA THR A 292 15.45 27.42 25.06
C THR A 292 14.46 28.60 25.08
N GLU A 293 13.80 28.87 23.95
CA GLU A 293 12.91 29.98 23.81
C GLU A 293 11.54 29.68 24.45
N THR A 294 10.91 30.75 24.96
CA THR A 294 9.54 30.70 25.42
C THR A 294 8.60 30.94 24.23
N VAL A 295 7.72 30.01 23.94
CA VAL A 295 6.70 30.11 22.88
C VAL A 295 5.32 30.22 23.50
N SER A 296 4.40 30.92 22.82
CA SER A 296 3.02 31.02 23.26
C SER A 296 2.31 29.67 23.21
N ASP A 297 1.23 29.53 24.00
CA ASP A 297 0.40 28.31 23.97
C ASP A 297 -0.25 28.10 22.61
N GLU A 298 -0.53 29.18 21.88
CA GLU A 298 -1.07 29.11 20.52
C GLU A 298 -0.05 28.56 19.55
N GLU A 299 1.16 29.09 19.57
CA GLU A 299 2.27 28.63 18.74
C GLU A 299 2.66 27.18 19.08
N ARG A 300 2.63 26.80 20.35
CA ARG A 300 2.89 25.41 20.81
C ARG A 300 1.87 24.42 20.27
N ARG A 301 0.60 24.79 20.15
CA ARG A 301 -0.46 23.93 19.61
C ARG A 301 -0.28 23.60 18.14
N GLU A 302 0.42 24.43 17.41
CA GLU A 302 0.71 24.21 15.98
C GLU A 302 1.93 23.30 15.76
N MET A 303 2.63 22.91 16.83
CA MET A 303 3.86 22.12 16.73
C MET A 303 3.67 20.71 17.25
N SER A 304 4.45 19.82 16.67
CA SER A 304 4.71 18.47 17.17
C SER A 304 6.20 18.21 17.14
N TYR A 305 6.69 17.35 17.99
CA TYR A 305 8.07 16.89 17.89
C TYR A 305 8.11 15.42 17.44
N ILE A 306 9.17 15.05 16.75
CA ILE A 306 9.42 13.67 16.34
C ILE A 306 9.87 12.90 17.59
N ASN A 307 8.99 12.04 18.08
CA ASN A 307 9.23 11.26 19.28
C ASN A 307 10.09 10.02 19.02
N GLY A 308 9.88 9.37 17.90
CA GLY A 308 10.60 8.14 17.55
C GLY A 308 10.81 8.01 16.06
N VAL A 309 11.94 7.39 15.68
CA VAL A 309 12.28 7.09 14.29
C VAL A 309 12.72 5.65 14.19
N ALA A 310 12.06 4.89 13.34
CA ALA A 310 12.47 3.54 12.96
C ALA A 310 13.48 3.62 11.81
N TYR A 311 14.61 2.96 12.01
CA TYR A 311 15.65 2.80 10.99
C TYR A 311 15.64 1.37 10.49
N GLY A 312 15.66 1.22 9.19
CA GLY A 312 15.55 -0.09 8.58
C GLY A 312 15.85 -0.09 7.10
N ARG A 313 15.49 -1.18 6.47
CA ARG A 313 15.60 -1.39 5.04
C ARG A 313 14.21 -1.55 4.45
N THR A 314 13.96 -0.92 3.33
CA THR A 314 12.69 -1.06 2.61
C THR A 314 12.92 -1.12 1.11
N ALA A 315 12.11 -1.92 0.44
CA ALA A 315 12.07 -2.02 -1.01
C ALA A 315 10.70 -2.52 -1.44
N TRP A 316 10.35 -2.27 -2.68
CA TRP A 316 9.12 -2.77 -3.29
C TRP A 316 9.45 -3.45 -4.61
N LEU A 317 8.72 -4.52 -4.87
CA LEU A 317 8.71 -5.17 -6.16
C LEU A 317 7.28 -5.19 -6.67
N LEU A 318 7.04 -4.49 -7.77
CA LEU A 318 5.79 -4.58 -8.51
C LEU A 318 5.98 -5.62 -9.58
N VAL A 319 4.99 -6.50 -9.76
CA VAL A 319 4.97 -7.48 -10.82
C VAL A 319 3.63 -7.44 -11.51
N GLU A 320 3.66 -7.37 -12.83
CA GLU A 320 2.47 -7.40 -13.67
C GLU A 320 2.48 -8.60 -14.60
N SER A 321 1.30 -9.15 -14.83
CA SER A 321 1.08 -10.32 -15.68
C SER A 321 -0.26 -10.27 -16.38
N ASP A 322 -0.35 -10.93 -17.55
CA ASP A 322 -1.63 -11.18 -18.22
C ASP A 322 -2.31 -12.46 -17.71
N ASP A 323 -1.61 -13.26 -16.92
CA ASP A 323 -2.13 -14.45 -16.26
C ASP A 323 -2.86 -14.12 -14.97
N ASN A 324 -3.58 -15.09 -14.38
CA ASN A 324 -4.31 -14.83 -13.14
C ASN A 324 -3.34 -14.61 -11.95
N PHE A 325 -3.84 -13.92 -10.94
CA PHE A 325 -3.07 -13.53 -9.76
C PHE A 325 -2.42 -14.72 -9.05
N GLN A 326 -3.13 -15.83 -8.88
CA GLN A 326 -2.63 -16.97 -8.11
C GLN A 326 -1.50 -17.71 -8.87
N GLU A 327 -1.65 -17.90 -10.16
CA GLU A 327 -0.63 -18.54 -11.00
C GLU A 327 0.63 -17.67 -11.06
N THR A 328 0.46 -16.36 -11.28
CA THR A 328 1.58 -15.41 -11.28
C THR A 328 2.27 -15.38 -9.92
N ARG A 329 1.53 -15.33 -8.82
CA ARG A 329 2.09 -15.38 -7.46
C ARG A 329 2.92 -16.64 -7.23
N ASN A 330 2.43 -17.78 -7.68
CA ASN A 330 3.15 -19.06 -7.55
C ASN A 330 4.47 -19.04 -8.32
N VAL A 331 4.46 -18.52 -9.56
CA VAL A 331 5.67 -18.37 -10.39
C VAL A 331 6.66 -17.42 -9.73
N VAL A 332 6.22 -16.24 -9.30
CA VAL A 332 7.08 -15.28 -8.60
C VAL A 332 7.68 -15.88 -7.32
N SER A 333 6.90 -16.63 -6.55
CA SER A 333 7.38 -17.30 -5.34
C SER A 333 8.44 -18.36 -5.65
N LYS A 334 8.31 -19.10 -6.73
CA LYS A 334 9.32 -20.08 -7.19
C LYS A 334 10.59 -19.37 -7.65
N ILE A 335 10.48 -18.28 -8.41
CA ILE A 335 11.64 -17.49 -8.85
C ILE A 335 12.41 -16.95 -7.62
N MET A 336 11.70 -16.40 -6.63
CA MET A 336 12.31 -15.90 -5.39
C MET A 336 13.06 -16.99 -4.59
N ARG A 337 12.62 -18.26 -4.71
CA ARG A 337 13.23 -19.41 -4.03
C ARG A 337 14.18 -20.20 -4.93
N GLU A 338 14.41 -19.74 -6.15
CA GLU A 338 15.25 -20.41 -7.15
C GLU A 338 14.78 -21.85 -7.48
N GLU A 339 13.46 -22.08 -7.40
CA GLU A 339 12.83 -23.36 -7.71
C GLU A 339 12.65 -23.54 -9.22
N SER A 340 12.63 -24.79 -9.69
CA SER A 340 12.39 -25.10 -11.09
C SER A 340 10.95 -24.79 -11.50
N LEU A 341 10.79 -24.28 -12.73
CA LEU A 341 9.51 -23.96 -13.35
C LEU A 341 9.14 -25.01 -14.39
N ASN A 342 7.87 -25.41 -14.46
CA ASN A 342 7.35 -26.22 -15.53
C ASN A 342 7.10 -25.38 -16.80
N THR A 343 6.71 -26.01 -17.91
CA THR A 343 6.51 -25.34 -19.21
C THR A 343 5.49 -24.19 -19.16
N LYS A 344 4.38 -24.38 -18.44
CA LYS A 344 3.36 -23.33 -18.26
C LYS A 344 3.92 -22.16 -17.45
N GLU A 345 4.61 -22.44 -16.37
CA GLU A 345 5.24 -21.45 -15.50
C GLU A 345 6.36 -20.68 -16.22
N GLN A 346 7.12 -21.34 -17.10
CA GLN A 346 8.12 -20.67 -17.94
C GLN A 346 7.48 -19.63 -18.86
N ARG A 347 6.36 -19.97 -19.49
CA ARG A 347 5.62 -19.01 -20.33
C ARG A 347 5.12 -17.80 -19.52
N ILE A 348 4.63 -18.02 -18.30
CA ILE A 348 4.22 -16.91 -17.41
C ILE A 348 5.44 -16.04 -17.10
N ARG A 349 6.57 -16.64 -16.71
CA ARG A 349 7.82 -15.97 -16.40
C ARG A 349 8.29 -15.05 -17.53
N GLU A 350 8.27 -15.54 -18.78
CA GLU A 350 8.73 -14.79 -19.96
C GLU A 350 7.87 -13.56 -20.28
N ASN A 351 6.63 -13.53 -19.77
CA ASN A 351 5.68 -12.46 -19.99
C ASN A 351 5.47 -11.54 -18.76
N LEU A 352 6.31 -11.66 -17.73
CA LEU A 352 6.25 -10.76 -16.59
C LEU A 352 6.84 -9.39 -16.91
N ALA A 353 6.18 -8.33 -16.43
CA ALA A 353 6.80 -7.03 -16.27
C ALA A 353 7.05 -6.79 -14.78
N ALA A 354 8.24 -6.31 -14.43
CA ALA A 354 8.60 -6.08 -13.04
C ALA A 354 9.24 -4.70 -12.86
N TYR A 355 9.00 -4.11 -11.69
CA TYR A 355 9.61 -2.85 -11.26
C TYR A 355 10.20 -3.05 -9.87
N TYR A 356 11.50 -2.89 -9.74
CA TYR A 356 12.20 -2.96 -8.47
C TYR A 356 12.53 -1.57 -7.96
N ILE A 357 11.98 -1.22 -6.80
CA ILE A 357 12.06 0.11 -6.21
C ILE A 357 12.80 0.01 -4.89
N ARG A 358 13.85 0.80 -4.73
CA ARG A 358 14.69 0.85 -3.53
C ARG A 358 15.25 2.25 -3.32
N PHE A 359 15.95 2.45 -2.22
CA PHE A 359 16.67 3.69 -1.94
C PHE A 359 18.19 3.45 -1.98
N ASP A 360 18.91 4.42 -2.49
CA ASP A 360 20.39 4.44 -2.41
C ASP A 360 20.87 4.92 -1.03
N ASP A 361 22.20 5.01 -0.86
CA ASP A 361 22.83 5.44 0.40
C ASP A 361 22.54 6.91 0.77
N LYS A 362 22.14 7.72 -0.21
CA LYS A 362 21.71 9.10 0.00
C LYS A 362 20.23 9.19 0.34
N GLY A 363 19.52 8.09 0.13
CA GLY A 363 18.09 7.98 0.32
C GLY A 363 17.27 8.42 -0.89
N ASP A 364 17.92 8.57 -2.05
CA ASP A 364 17.22 8.85 -3.30
C ASP A 364 16.58 7.57 -3.85
N VAL A 365 15.45 7.73 -4.52
CA VAL A 365 14.70 6.61 -5.10
C VAL A 365 15.45 6.08 -6.32
N GLN A 366 15.64 4.76 -6.34
CA GLN A 366 16.15 4.02 -7.48
C GLN A 366 15.07 3.07 -7.97
N THR A 367 14.73 3.16 -9.24
CA THR A 367 13.74 2.31 -9.89
C THR A 367 14.36 1.62 -11.08
N GLU A 368 14.21 0.31 -11.13
CA GLU A 368 14.62 -0.53 -12.24
C GLU A 368 13.36 -1.17 -12.84
N LYS A 369 13.24 -1.12 -14.18
CA LYS A 369 12.18 -1.79 -14.94
C LYS A 369 12.78 -2.95 -15.72
N GLY A 370 12.12 -4.11 -15.66
CA GLY A 370 12.59 -5.32 -16.35
C GLY A 370 11.58 -6.46 -16.27
N GLY A 371 12.08 -7.67 -16.25
CA GLY A 371 11.33 -8.90 -16.15
C GLY A 371 11.62 -9.69 -14.88
N ASP A 372 11.74 -11.00 -15.03
CA ASP A 372 11.94 -11.94 -13.92
C ASP A 372 13.30 -11.78 -13.21
N GLU A 373 14.32 -11.25 -13.89
CA GLU A 373 15.62 -10.96 -13.29
C GLU A 373 15.53 -10.01 -12.09
N LEU A 374 14.58 -9.06 -12.10
CA LEU A 374 14.35 -8.14 -11.01
C LEU A 374 13.71 -8.84 -9.80
N ILE A 375 12.94 -9.89 -10.01
CA ILE A 375 12.38 -10.71 -8.92
C ILE A 375 13.53 -11.39 -8.15
N GLY A 376 14.49 -11.95 -8.89
CA GLY A 376 15.69 -12.53 -8.30
C GLY A 376 16.58 -11.48 -7.61
N ALA A 377 16.73 -10.29 -8.21
CA ALA A 377 17.48 -9.18 -7.63
C ALA A 377 16.84 -8.69 -6.33
N PHE A 378 15.51 -8.57 -6.30
CA PHE A 378 14.76 -8.21 -5.09
C PHE A 378 15.02 -9.22 -3.95
N SER A 379 14.87 -10.51 -4.19
CA SER A 379 15.03 -11.52 -3.14
C SER A 379 16.45 -11.62 -2.60
N ARG A 380 17.48 -11.48 -3.45
CA ARG A 380 18.90 -11.55 -3.06
C ARG A 380 19.45 -10.23 -2.53
N GLY A 381 18.95 -9.10 -3.02
CA GLY A 381 19.52 -7.77 -2.76
C GLY A 381 19.15 -7.15 -1.41
N ILE A 382 18.17 -7.71 -0.70
CA ILE A 382 17.62 -7.13 0.52
C ILE A 382 18.65 -6.89 1.62
N GLY A 383 19.59 -7.82 1.78
CA GLY A 383 20.66 -7.69 2.79
C GLY A 383 21.60 -6.51 2.56
N THR A 384 21.69 -6.01 1.33
CA THR A 384 22.59 -4.93 0.92
C THR A 384 21.90 -3.56 0.85
N LEU A 385 20.59 -3.50 1.10
CA LEU A 385 19.85 -2.23 1.11
C LEU A 385 20.38 -1.30 2.19
N SER A 386 20.37 -0.01 1.89
CA SER A 386 20.76 1.05 2.81
C SER A 386 19.84 1.10 4.04
N ILE A 387 20.42 1.35 5.21
CA ILE A 387 19.69 1.53 6.45
C ILE A 387 19.34 3.01 6.58
N LEU A 388 18.06 3.30 6.50
CA LEU A 388 17.52 4.65 6.45
C LEU A 388 16.35 4.81 7.41
N PRO A 389 15.95 6.02 7.78
CA PRO A 389 14.67 6.26 8.41
C PRO A 389 13.55 5.74 7.52
N VAL A 390 12.72 4.84 8.03
CA VAL A 390 11.59 4.22 7.30
C VAL A 390 10.24 4.70 7.80
N ASN A 391 10.08 4.81 9.13
CA ASN A 391 8.88 5.32 9.78
C ASN A 391 9.23 6.24 10.93
N PHE A 392 8.29 7.08 11.32
CA PHE A 392 8.45 7.94 12.49
C PHE A 392 7.12 8.16 13.21
N THR A 393 7.21 8.52 14.47
CA THR A 393 6.08 8.90 15.32
C THR A 393 6.26 10.32 15.84
N THR A 394 5.16 11.00 16.11
CA THR A 394 5.17 12.35 16.64
C THR A 394 4.36 12.45 17.92
N ASN A 395 4.75 13.35 18.80
CA ASN A 395 3.97 13.78 19.95
C ASN A 395 3.72 15.29 19.90
N ARG A 396 2.69 15.74 20.60
CA ARG A 396 2.43 17.18 20.78
C ARG A 396 3.58 17.83 21.55
N PHE A 397 3.92 19.01 21.12
CA PHE A 397 4.93 19.83 21.79
C PHE A 397 4.37 20.65 22.94
#